data_683d01ce660b628d4aad749f0095542e
#
_entry.id   683d01ce660b628d4aad749f0095542e
#
_cell.length_a   1.000
_cell.length_b   1.000
_cell.length_c   1.000
_cell.angle_alpha   90.00
_cell.angle_beta   90.00
_cell.angle_gamma   90.00
#
_symmetry.space_group_name_H-M   'P 1'
#
loop_
_entity.id
_entity.type
_entity.pdbx_description
1 polymer ?
#
loop_
_entity_poly.entity_id
_entity_poly.type
_entity_poly.pdbx_seq_one_letter_code
_entity_poly.pdbx_strand_id
1 'polypeptide(L)'
;LAVAVVGIIVGLKKSKRIMPACIIIGVAVFVVGCCFTIVPTGYTGVRTTFGQVSKNIVPQGFNLKVPFVQTIELVNNKQQDTKIVAQVWGESSEKIPVYATEITVTFQVESGRSAWIFSNVTDTKDLITQSLVSSAIKSAMVELPASEVTVRSKIEPLVKEELAESIDEKYGSDTISVLKVVIDQMDFEESYNNAISDKSIAMQRQAQQEIE
;
A
#
# COMPACT_ATOMS: atom_id res chain seq x y z
N LEU A 1 21.08 -14.65 27.18
CA LEU A 1 20.19 -15.24 28.19
C LEU A 1 20.83 -16.47 28.85
N ALA A 2 21.29 -17.49 28.11
CA ALA A 2 21.91 -18.71 28.66
C ALA A 2 23.11 -18.43 29.52
N VAL A 3 24.00 -17.52 29.12
CA VAL A 3 25.23 -17.16 29.89
C VAL A 3 24.87 -16.45 31.21
N ALA A 4 23.85 -15.59 31.20
CA ALA A 4 23.38 -14.92 32.42
C ALA A 4 22.74 -15.91 33.41
N VAL A 5 21.98 -16.87 32.94
CA VAL A 5 21.37 -17.93 33.74
C VAL A 5 22.45 -18.86 34.36
N VAL A 6 23.45 -19.24 33.58
CA VAL A 6 24.57 -20.06 34.06
C VAL A 6 25.40 -19.29 35.10
N GLY A 7 25.64 -17.98 34.90
CA GLY A 7 26.32 -17.12 35.88
C GLY A 7 25.57 -17.02 37.22
N ILE A 8 24.25 -16.91 37.18
CA ILE A 8 23.37 -16.89 38.36
C ILE A 8 23.45 -18.24 39.10
N ILE A 9 23.39 -19.37 38.41
CA ILE A 9 23.40 -20.72 38.98
C ILE A 9 24.77 -21.02 39.64
N VAL A 10 25.87 -20.59 39.01
CA VAL A 10 27.24 -20.77 39.57
C VAL A 10 27.46 -19.85 40.77
N GLY A 11 26.92 -18.62 40.74
CA GLY A 11 27.01 -17.66 41.85
C GLY A 11 26.28 -18.13 43.14
N LEU A 12 25.14 -18.79 42.96
CA LEU A 12 24.34 -19.35 44.06
C LEU A 12 25.10 -20.43 44.88
N LYS A 13 26.11 -21.05 44.29
CA LYS A 13 26.83 -22.20 44.90
C LYS A 13 28.09 -21.79 45.65
N LYS A 14 28.65 -20.58 45.45
CA LYS A 14 30.03 -20.28 45.87
C LYS A 14 30.25 -19.19 46.95
N SER A 15 29.34 -18.26 47.20
CA SER A 15 29.47 -17.33 48.36
C SER A 15 28.28 -16.34 48.42
N LYS A 16 27.79 -16.06 49.64
CA LYS A 16 26.71 -15.05 49.89
C LYS A 16 27.10 -13.61 49.49
N ARG A 17 28.39 -13.30 49.28
CA ARG A 17 28.87 -11.97 48.87
C ARG A 17 28.95 -11.80 47.34
N ILE A 18 29.07 -12.88 46.56
CA ILE A 18 29.19 -12.84 45.08
C ILE A 18 27.82 -12.85 44.43
N MET A 19 26.81 -13.41 45.09
CA MET A 19 25.44 -13.51 44.60
C MET A 19 24.80 -12.16 44.15
N PRO A 20 24.86 -11.06 44.97
CA PRO A 20 24.29 -9.78 44.54
C PRO A 20 25.02 -9.19 43.34
N ALA A 21 26.33 -9.35 43.22
CA ALA A 21 27.11 -8.88 42.08
C ALA A 21 26.69 -9.61 40.77
N CYS A 22 26.52 -10.93 40.82
CA CYS A 22 26.05 -11.69 39.65
C CYS A 22 24.63 -11.30 39.20
N ILE A 23 23.73 -10.98 40.13
CA ILE A 23 22.38 -10.50 39.83
C ILE A 23 22.45 -9.14 39.12
N ILE A 24 23.24 -8.20 39.66
CA ILE A 24 23.41 -6.86 39.08
C ILE A 24 23.97 -6.94 37.65
N ILE A 25 25.01 -7.77 37.43
CA ILE A 25 25.59 -7.98 36.10
C ILE A 25 24.56 -8.62 35.17
N GLY A 26 23.81 -9.61 35.63
CA GLY A 26 22.74 -10.25 34.83
C GLY A 26 21.67 -9.27 34.40
N VAL A 27 21.22 -8.41 35.31
CA VAL A 27 20.23 -7.34 34.99
C VAL A 27 20.82 -6.32 34.02
N ALA A 28 22.08 -5.90 34.23
CA ALA A 28 22.73 -4.96 33.31
C ALA A 28 22.84 -5.51 31.88
N VAL A 29 23.28 -6.77 31.74
CA VAL A 29 23.33 -7.44 30.42
C VAL A 29 21.95 -7.58 29.79
N PHE A 30 20.93 -7.89 30.59
CA PHE A 30 19.56 -7.96 30.10
C PHE A 30 19.06 -6.61 29.60
N VAL A 31 19.26 -5.53 30.37
CA VAL A 31 18.87 -4.17 29.97
C VAL A 31 19.60 -3.75 28.70
N VAL A 32 20.92 -3.99 28.61
CA VAL A 32 21.70 -3.72 27.39
C VAL A 32 21.12 -4.49 26.19
N GLY A 33 20.78 -5.77 26.38
CA GLY A 33 20.15 -6.57 25.32
C GLY A 33 18.80 -6.04 24.84
N CYS A 34 18.04 -5.37 25.71
CA CYS A 34 16.78 -4.72 25.35
C CYS A 34 16.93 -3.37 24.65
N CYS A 35 18.14 -2.79 24.64
CA CYS A 35 18.42 -1.51 23.98
C CYS A 35 18.49 -1.61 22.45
N PHE A 36 18.55 -2.80 21.89
CA PHE A 36 18.77 -3.01 20.47
C PHE A 36 17.46 -3.39 19.76
N THR A 37 17.32 -2.89 18.54
CA THR A 37 16.28 -3.32 17.61
C THR A 37 16.81 -3.30 16.18
N ILE A 38 16.29 -4.19 15.34
CA ILE A 38 16.67 -4.27 13.92
C ILE A 38 15.44 -3.94 13.12
N VAL A 39 15.55 -2.92 12.26
CA VAL A 39 14.54 -2.58 11.25
C VAL A 39 14.90 -3.33 9.97
N PRO A 40 14.05 -4.24 9.50
CA PRO A 40 14.33 -5.03 8.30
C PRO A 40 14.28 -4.15 7.04
N THR A 41 14.94 -4.63 5.96
CA THR A 41 14.94 -3.97 4.66
C THR A 41 13.51 -3.87 4.10
N GLY A 42 13.17 -2.69 3.57
CA GLY A 42 11.83 -2.39 3.04
C GLY A 42 10.81 -1.98 4.12
N TYR A 43 11.28 -1.73 5.34
CA TYR A 43 10.49 -1.14 6.41
C TYR A 43 11.16 0.11 6.94
N THR A 44 10.36 1.04 7.42
CA THR A 44 10.83 2.21 8.18
C THR A 44 10.34 2.09 9.60
N GLY A 45 11.24 2.29 10.56
CA GLY A 45 10.90 2.33 11.97
C GLY A 45 10.31 3.68 12.36
N VAL A 46 9.22 3.66 13.10
CA VAL A 46 8.62 4.84 13.74
C VAL A 46 8.83 4.72 15.22
N ARG A 47 9.59 5.66 15.80
CA ARG A 47 9.89 5.66 17.23
C ARG A 47 8.74 6.31 18.00
N THR A 48 8.25 5.60 19.00
CA THR A 48 7.33 6.16 19.99
C THR A 48 8.03 6.26 21.34
N THR A 49 7.79 7.33 22.07
CA THR A 49 8.33 7.56 23.42
C THR A 49 7.16 7.83 24.33
N PHE A 50 6.90 6.94 25.29
CA PHE A 50 5.69 6.97 26.14
C PHE A 50 4.38 7.13 25.33
N GLY A 51 4.30 6.48 24.16
CA GLY A 51 3.15 6.58 23.28
C GLY A 51 3.13 7.80 22.35
N GLN A 52 4.03 8.76 22.52
CA GLN A 52 4.14 9.91 21.61
C GLN A 52 5.00 9.53 20.40
N VAL A 53 4.44 9.72 19.21
CA VAL A 53 5.13 9.46 17.95
C VAL A 53 6.19 10.51 17.67
N SER A 54 7.42 10.09 17.41
CA SER A 54 8.51 10.95 16.96
C SER A 54 8.35 11.25 15.46
N LYS A 55 8.56 12.51 15.06
CA LYS A 55 8.60 12.89 13.64
C LYS A 55 9.81 12.30 12.90
N ASN A 56 10.88 11.96 13.63
CA ASN A 56 12.08 11.39 13.05
C ASN A 56 11.89 9.90 12.82
N ILE A 57 12.07 9.48 11.58
CA ILE A 57 12.05 8.07 11.17
C ILE A 57 13.32 7.35 11.64
N VAL A 58 13.19 6.05 11.87
CA VAL A 58 14.30 5.15 12.20
C VAL A 58 14.66 4.37 10.94
N PRO A 59 15.89 4.52 10.42
CA PRO A 59 16.29 3.86 9.18
C PRO A 59 16.39 2.34 9.37
N GLN A 60 16.40 1.64 8.25
CA GLN A 60 16.66 0.20 8.23
C GLN A 60 18.04 -0.14 8.79
N GLY A 61 18.16 -1.32 9.39
CA GLY A 61 19.38 -1.82 10.00
C GLY A 61 19.33 -1.79 11.51
N PHE A 62 20.51 -1.69 12.12
CA PHE A 62 20.70 -1.73 13.56
C PHE A 62 20.42 -0.38 14.20
N ASN A 63 19.52 -0.36 15.18
CA ASN A 63 19.12 0.86 15.87
C ASN A 63 19.09 0.66 17.38
N LEU A 64 19.34 1.76 18.11
CA LEU A 64 19.26 1.81 19.56
C LEU A 64 17.93 2.41 20.00
N LYS A 65 17.37 1.83 21.08
CA LYS A 65 16.18 2.36 21.76
C LYS A 65 16.37 2.31 23.26
N VAL A 66 15.73 3.21 23.99
CA VAL A 66 15.68 3.16 25.45
C VAL A 66 14.63 2.13 25.85
N PRO A 67 15.02 1.02 26.53
CA PRO A 67 14.07 -0.01 26.93
C PRO A 67 13.03 0.56 27.89
N PHE A 68 11.80 0.02 27.84
CA PHE A 68 10.63 0.42 28.63
C PHE A 68 10.06 1.82 28.34
N VAL A 69 10.83 2.71 27.71
CA VAL A 69 10.44 4.09 27.39
C VAL A 69 10.12 4.25 25.93
N GLN A 70 10.88 3.60 25.05
CA GLN A 70 10.78 3.72 23.60
C GLN A 70 10.38 2.39 22.96
N THR A 71 9.43 2.48 22.03
CA THR A 71 9.08 1.40 21.09
C THR A 71 9.39 1.84 19.68
N ILE A 72 9.79 0.91 18.83
CA ILE A 72 9.96 1.13 17.39
C ILE A 72 8.96 0.24 16.67
N GLU A 73 8.00 0.87 16.02
CA GLU A 73 6.99 0.22 15.20
C GLU A 73 7.41 0.24 13.74
N LEU A 74 7.00 -0.76 12.97
CA LEU A 74 7.45 -0.94 11.60
C LEU A 74 6.35 -0.55 10.62
N VAL A 75 6.64 0.36 9.71
CA VAL A 75 5.79 0.70 8.56
C VAL A 75 6.34 0.01 7.32
N ASN A 76 5.47 -0.65 6.57
CA ASN A 76 5.84 -1.35 5.35
C ASN A 76 5.99 -0.37 4.19
N ASN A 77 7.20 -0.21 3.68
CA ASN A 77 7.53 0.64 2.53
C ASN A 77 7.84 -0.19 1.27
N LYS A 78 7.55 -1.49 1.29
CA LYS A 78 7.65 -2.33 0.08
C LYS A 78 6.48 -2.02 -0.86
N GLN A 79 6.64 -2.42 -2.11
CA GLN A 79 5.54 -2.43 -3.06
C GLN A 79 4.42 -3.35 -2.55
N GLN A 80 3.21 -2.87 -2.62
CA GLN A 80 2.00 -3.55 -2.19
C GLN A 80 0.97 -3.49 -3.30
N ASP A 81 0.18 -4.55 -3.43
CA ASP A 81 -0.92 -4.61 -4.37
C ASP A 81 -2.24 -4.60 -3.62
N THR A 82 -3.16 -3.75 -4.07
CA THR A 82 -4.56 -3.77 -3.64
C THR A 82 -5.43 -4.17 -4.82
N LYS A 83 -6.22 -5.23 -4.65
CA LYS A 83 -7.15 -5.72 -5.67
C LYS A 83 -8.57 -5.28 -5.34
N ILE A 84 -9.21 -4.58 -6.27
CA ILE A 84 -10.61 -4.19 -6.23
C ILE A 84 -11.39 -5.12 -7.16
N VAL A 85 -12.20 -5.99 -6.60
CA VAL A 85 -13.01 -6.97 -7.35
C VAL A 85 -14.36 -6.39 -7.76
N ALA A 86 -14.81 -5.34 -7.08
CA ALA A 86 -16.11 -4.72 -7.35
C ALA A 86 -16.15 -4.11 -8.75
N GLN A 87 -17.27 -4.31 -9.42
CA GLN A 87 -17.54 -3.69 -10.71
C GLN A 87 -17.74 -2.17 -10.55
N VAL A 88 -16.98 -1.40 -11.31
CA VAL A 88 -17.03 0.05 -11.34
C VAL A 88 -17.70 0.49 -12.64
N TRP A 89 -18.86 1.09 -12.53
CA TRP A 89 -19.60 1.67 -13.66
C TRP A 89 -19.24 3.14 -13.86
N GLY A 90 -19.03 3.53 -15.10
CA GLY A 90 -18.79 4.90 -15.52
C GLY A 90 -19.36 5.15 -16.93
N GLU A 91 -19.03 6.30 -17.49
CA GLU A 91 -19.46 6.71 -18.83
C GLU A 91 -18.25 7.22 -19.62
N SER A 92 -18.20 6.94 -20.91
CA SER A 92 -17.23 7.57 -21.82
C SER A 92 -17.57 9.06 -22.03
N SER A 93 -16.68 9.81 -22.70
CA SER A 93 -16.96 11.21 -23.11
C SER A 93 -18.22 11.36 -23.98
N GLU A 94 -18.64 10.29 -24.65
CA GLU A 94 -19.84 10.19 -25.46
C GLU A 94 -21.07 9.73 -24.66
N LYS A 95 -20.95 9.63 -23.31
CA LYS A 95 -22.00 9.15 -22.39
C LYS A 95 -22.46 7.71 -22.64
N ILE A 96 -21.54 6.88 -23.12
CA ILE A 96 -21.77 5.46 -23.32
C ILE A 96 -21.38 4.73 -22.03
N PRO A 97 -22.27 3.90 -21.44
CA PRO A 97 -21.98 3.17 -20.22
C PRO A 97 -20.86 2.15 -20.42
N VAL A 98 -19.86 2.19 -19.56
CA VAL A 98 -18.69 1.31 -19.53
C VAL A 98 -18.50 0.80 -18.11
N TYR A 99 -18.05 -0.44 -17.96
CA TYR A 99 -17.68 -0.96 -16.66
C TYR A 99 -16.26 -1.51 -16.67
N ALA A 100 -15.64 -1.44 -15.50
CA ALA A 100 -14.33 -2.05 -15.22
C ALA A 100 -14.45 -3.00 -14.05
N THR A 101 -13.77 -4.14 -14.11
CA THR A 101 -13.70 -5.12 -13.02
C THR A 101 -12.27 -5.59 -12.82
N GLU A 102 -12.01 -6.18 -11.64
CA GLU A 102 -10.72 -6.74 -11.29
C GLU A 102 -9.56 -5.76 -11.47
N ILE A 103 -9.65 -4.62 -10.77
CA ILE A 103 -8.65 -3.56 -10.82
C ILE A 103 -7.56 -3.85 -9.78
N THR A 104 -6.31 -3.90 -10.22
CA THR A 104 -5.15 -4.06 -9.33
C THR A 104 -4.33 -2.79 -9.33
N VAL A 105 -4.11 -2.22 -8.15
CA VAL A 105 -3.28 -1.04 -7.94
C VAL A 105 -2.02 -1.44 -7.20
N THR A 106 -0.87 -1.25 -7.82
CA THR A 106 0.44 -1.41 -7.19
C THR A 106 0.93 -0.06 -6.69
N PHE A 107 1.22 0.03 -5.40
CA PHE A 107 1.65 1.26 -4.77
C PHE A 107 2.77 1.02 -3.77
N GLN A 108 3.43 2.09 -3.36
CA GLN A 108 4.48 2.08 -2.37
C GLN A 108 4.35 3.30 -1.46
N VAL A 109 4.59 3.08 -0.16
CA VAL A 109 4.58 4.15 0.84
C VAL A 109 5.95 4.80 0.90
N GLU A 110 6.00 6.12 0.86
CA GLU A 110 7.24 6.88 0.99
C GLU A 110 7.78 6.85 2.43
N SER A 111 9.08 6.55 2.56
CA SER A 111 9.72 6.36 3.86
C SER A 111 9.63 7.61 4.73
N GLY A 112 9.77 8.80 4.15
CA GLY A 112 9.70 10.08 4.86
C GLY A 112 8.37 10.36 5.55
N ARG A 113 7.29 9.73 5.08
CA ARG A 113 5.92 9.91 5.59
C ARG A 113 5.47 8.80 6.55
N SER A 114 6.34 7.82 6.82
CA SER A 114 6.00 6.66 7.66
C SER A 114 5.51 7.04 9.06
N ALA A 115 6.06 8.09 9.69
CA ALA A 115 5.60 8.56 10.99
C ALA A 115 4.17 9.13 10.94
N TRP A 116 3.84 9.85 9.87
CA TRP A 116 2.49 10.38 9.66
C TRP A 116 1.49 9.24 9.41
N ILE A 117 1.85 8.29 8.55
CA ILE A 117 1.01 7.11 8.23
C ILE A 117 0.73 6.30 9.49
N PHE A 118 1.75 6.00 10.29
CA PHE A 118 1.59 5.28 11.55
C PHE A 118 0.63 5.99 12.52
N SER A 119 0.62 7.33 12.51
CA SER A 119 -0.23 8.12 13.40
C SER A 119 -1.69 8.23 12.93
N ASN A 120 -1.94 8.12 11.61
CA ASN A 120 -3.23 8.46 11.02
C ASN A 120 -3.93 7.29 10.32
N VAL A 121 -3.22 6.21 10.02
CA VAL A 121 -3.74 5.08 9.25
C VAL A 121 -3.51 3.79 10.03
N THR A 122 -4.53 2.95 10.09
CA THR A 122 -4.48 1.68 10.85
C THR A 122 -3.62 0.62 10.15
N ASP A 123 -3.79 0.46 8.84
CA ASP A 123 -3.00 -0.45 8.00
C ASP A 123 -2.65 0.26 6.68
N THR A 124 -1.43 0.03 6.18
CA THR A 124 -1.00 0.56 4.88
C THR A 124 -1.86 0.05 3.71
N LYS A 125 -2.52 -1.08 3.86
CA LYS A 125 -3.46 -1.62 2.86
C LYS A 125 -4.75 -0.79 2.73
N ASP A 126 -5.14 -0.09 3.78
CA ASP A 126 -6.34 0.75 3.80
C ASP A 126 -6.13 2.12 3.16
N LEU A 127 -4.89 2.43 2.75
CA LEU A 127 -4.57 3.68 2.06
C LEU A 127 -5.27 3.79 0.70
N ILE A 128 -5.27 2.70 -0.07
CA ILE A 128 -5.95 2.62 -1.36
C ILE A 128 -7.34 2.02 -1.16
N THR A 129 -8.32 2.90 -0.99
CA THR A 129 -9.71 2.48 -0.79
C THR A 129 -10.43 2.26 -2.13
N GLN A 130 -11.44 1.38 -2.12
CA GLN A 130 -12.29 1.16 -3.30
C GLN A 130 -12.91 2.46 -3.83
N SER A 131 -13.30 3.38 -2.95
CA SER A 131 -13.89 4.67 -3.35
C SER A 131 -12.92 5.55 -4.12
N LEU A 132 -11.63 5.62 -3.70
CA LEU A 132 -10.61 6.38 -4.42
C LEU A 132 -10.39 5.81 -5.83
N VAL A 133 -10.20 4.49 -5.92
CA VAL A 133 -9.99 3.82 -7.21
C VAL A 133 -11.21 3.98 -8.11
N SER A 134 -12.42 3.81 -7.57
CA SER A 134 -13.66 3.98 -8.36
C SER A 134 -13.84 5.43 -8.84
N SER A 135 -13.46 6.42 -8.04
CA SER A 135 -13.51 7.82 -8.46
C SER A 135 -12.53 8.09 -9.60
N ALA A 136 -11.26 7.69 -9.44
CA ALA A 136 -10.23 7.88 -10.46
C ALA A 136 -10.59 7.20 -11.80
N ILE A 137 -11.16 5.99 -11.74
CA ILE A 137 -11.61 5.28 -12.95
C ILE A 137 -12.74 6.02 -13.64
N LYS A 138 -13.74 6.51 -12.91
CA LYS A 138 -14.83 7.28 -13.49
C LYS A 138 -14.37 8.59 -14.11
N SER A 139 -13.44 9.30 -13.47
CA SER A 139 -12.82 10.50 -14.03
C SER A 139 -12.11 10.19 -15.35
N ALA A 140 -11.25 9.18 -15.36
CA ALA A 140 -10.52 8.77 -16.56
C ALA A 140 -11.43 8.28 -17.70
N MET A 141 -12.54 7.59 -17.38
CA MET A 141 -13.51 7.14 -18.41
C MET A 141 -14.15 8.30 -19.15
N VAL A 142 -14.50 9.38 -18.44
CA VAL A 142 -15.16 10.56 -19.04
C VAL A 142 -14.25 11.30 -20.03
N GLU A 143 -12.95 11.19 -19.88
CA GLU A 143 -11.99 11.85 -20.78
C GLU A 143 -11.81 11.14 -22.12
N LEU A 144 -12.13 9.84 -22.18
CA LEU A 144 -11.90 9.02 -23.37
C LEU A 144 -13.18 8.77 -24.17
N PRO A 145 -13.10 8.81 -25.53
CA PRO A 145 -14.18 8.38 -26.40
C PRO A 145 -14.39 6.87 -26.31
N ALA A 146 -15.56 6.39 -26.73
CA ALA A 146 -15.90 4.97 -26.70
C ALA A 146 -14.89 4.07 -27.44
N SER A 147 -14.28 4.58 -28.51
CA SER A 147 -13.25 3.84 -29.27
C SER A 147 -11.95 3.62 -28.52
N GLU A 148 -11.66 4.40 -27.48
CA GLU A 148 -10.39 4.36 -26.74
C GLU A 148 -10.54 3.94 -25.27
N VAL A 149 -11.73 4.11 -24.68
CA VAL A 149 -11.95 3.86 -23.26
C VAL A 149 -11.67 2.41 -22.85
N THR A 150 -11.91 1.44 -23.73
CA THR A 150 -11.60 0.02 -23.48
C THR A 150 -10.16 -0.37 -23.83
N VAL A 151 -9.37 0.56 -24.37
CA VAL A 151 -7.98 0.34 -24.72
C VAL A 151 -7.09 0.55 -23.52
N ARG A 152 -6.57 -0.52 -22.91
CA ARG A 152 -5.78 -0.48 -21.66
C ARG A 152 -4.62 0.52 -21.70
N SER A 153 -3.89 0.58 -22.81
CA SER A 153 -2.74 1.50 -22.95
C SER A 153 -3.13 2.98 -22.92
N LYS A 154 -4.42 3.29 -23.06
CA LYS A 154 -4.96 4.66 -22.98
C LYS A 154 -5.53 4.94 -21.58
N ILE A 155 -6.37 4.04 -21.08
CA ILE A 155 -7.10 4.27 -19.82
C ILE A 155 -6.21 4.08 -18.58
N GLU A 156 -5.33 3.06 -18.53
CA GLU A 156 -4.53 2.77 -17.34
C GLU A 156 -3.61 3.93 -16.91
N PRO A 157 -2.92 4.65 -17.83
CA PRO A 157 -2.13 5.82 -17.47
C PRO A 157 -2.95 6.97 -16.90
N LEU A 158 -4.14 7.23 -17.48
CA LEU A 158 -5.06 8.26 -16.98
C LEU A 158 -5.58 7.90 -15.59
N VAL A 159 -6.03 6.67 -15.38
CA VAL A 159 -6.46 6.22 -14.04
C VAL A 159 -5.33 6.34 -13.04
N LYS A 160 -4.08 6.03 -13.43
CA LYS A 160 -2.92 6.21 -12.55
C LYS A 160 -2.73 7.67 -12.16
N GLU A 161 -2.84 8.61 -13.10
CA GLU A 161 -2.70 10.04 -12.88
C GLU A 161 -3.81 10.57 -11.96
N GLU A 162 -5.07 10.30 -12.28
CA GLU A 162 -6.24 10.66 -11.48
C GLU A 162 -6.20 10.10 -10.05
N LEU A 163 -5.73 8.84 -9.93
CA LEU A 163 -5.57 8.20 -8.64
C LEU A 163 -4.46 8.86 -7.82
N ALA A 164 -3.33 9.19 -8.45
CA ALA A 164 -2.21 9.88 -7.78
C ALA A 164 -2.65 11.26 -7.29
N GLU A 165 -3.39 12.03 -8.10
CA GLU A 165 -3.92 13.33 -7.70
C GLU A 165 -4.92 13.22 -6.52
N SER A 166 -5.85 12.27 -6.58
CA SER A 166 -6.80 12.01 -5.50
C SER A 166 -6.12 11.57 -4.20
N ILE A 167 -5.01 10.84 -4.30
CA ILE A 167 -4.18 10.42 -3.17
C ILE A 167 -3.46 11.63 -2.57
N ASP A 168 -2.88 12.47 -3.41
CA ASP A 168 -2.15 13.67 -2.98
C ASP A 168 -3.09 14.68 -2.30
N GLU A 169 -4.31 14.82 -2.80
CA GLU A 169 -5.33 15.64 -2.17
C GLU A 169 -5.73 15.11 -0.78
N LYS A 170 -5.89 13.80 -0.65
CA LYS A 170 -6.35 13.17 0.60
C LYS A 170 -5.28 13.04 1.67
N TYR A 171 -4.07 12.66 1.30
CA TYR A 171 -2.99 12.29 2.23
C TYR A 171 -1.81 13.26 2.21
N GLY A 172 -1.79 14.19 1.27
CA GLY A 172 -0.69 15.09 0.99
C GLY A 172 0.34 14.49 0.04
N SER A 173 1.01 15.36 -0.71
CA SER A 173 2.04 14.98 -1.66
C SER A 173 3.16 14.14 -1.02
N ASP A 174 3.79 13.31 -1.81
CA ASP A 174 4.89 12.44 -1.39
C ASP A 174 4.55 11.47 -0.25
N THR A 175 3.28 11.08 -0.10
CA THR A 175 2.87 10.09 0.91
C THR A 175 2.84 8.69 0.34
N ILE A 176 2.26 8.53 -0.85
CA ILE A 176 2.10 7.25 -1.55
C ILE A 176 2.49 7.45 -3.01
N SER A 177 3.32 6.56 -3.52
CA SER A 177 3.66 6.50 -4.94
C SER A 177 2.86 5.41 -5.62
N VAL A 178 1.98 5.76 -6.56
CA VAL A 178 1.25 4.80 -7.40
C VAL A 178 2.18 4.36 -8.53
N LEU A 179 2.57 3.10 -8.51
CA LEU A 179 3.52 2.55 -9.47
C LEU A 179 2.81 2.09 -10.74
N LYS A 180 1.72 1.35 -10.58
CA LYS A 180 0.99 0.74 -11.68
C LYS A 180 -0.48 0.58 -11.33
N VAL A 181 -1.34 0.77 -12.33
CA VAL A 181 -2.74 0.37 -12.31
C VAL A 181 -2.95 -0.65 -13.43
N VAL A 182 -3.64 -1.72 -13.16
CA VAL A 182 -4.00 -2.76 -14.13
C VAL A 182 -5.50 -2.97 -14.04
N ILE A 183 -6.18 -2.94 -15.18
CA ILE A 183 -7.61 -3.22 -15.29
C ILE A 183 -7.74 -4.50 -16.10
N ASP A 184 -8.15 -5.60 -15.45
CA ASP A 184 -8.19 -6.91 -16.11
C ASP A 184 -9.34 -7.02 -17.09
N GLN A 185 -10.51 -6.46 -16.75
CA GLN A 185 -11.68 -6.47 -17.64
C GLN A 185 -12.32 -5.09 -17.71
N MET A 186 -12.59 -4.66 -18.94
CA MET A 186 -13.33 -3.44 -19.23
C MET A 186 -14.16 -3.68 -20.49
N ASP A 187 -15.45 -3.38 -20.42
CA ASP A 187 -16.39 -3.58 -21.52
C ASP A 187 -17.55 -2.58 -21.42
N PHE A 188 -18.32 -2.50 -22.49
CA PHE A 188 -19.54 -1.72 -22.55
C PHE A 188 -20.72 -2.49 -21.96
N GLU A 189 -21.80 -1.76 -21.68
CA GLU A 189 -23.08 -2.38 -21.37
C GLU A 189 -23.55 -3.29 -22.52
N GLU A 190 -24.18 -4.41 -22.18
CA GLU A 190 -24.63 -5.42 -23.15
C GLU A 190 -25.54 -4.85 -24.25
N SER A 191 -26.41 -3.90 -23.89
CA SER A 191 -27.29 -3.20 -24.84
C SER A 191 -26.53 -2.45 -25.93
N TYR A 192 -25.43 -1.81 -25.58
CA TYR A 192 -24.57 -1.10 -26.52
C TYR A 192 -23.77 -2.07 -27.40
N ASN A 193 -23.22 -3.13 -26.83
CA ASN A 193 -22.50 -4.17 -27.56
C ASN A 193 -23.42 -4.84 -28.60
N ASN A 194 -24.70 -5.11 -28.26
CA ASN A 194 -25.67 -5.66 -29.16
C ASN A 194 -25.99 -4.67 -30.32
N ALA A 195 -26.17 -3.40 -30.02
CA ALA A 195 -26.43 -2.37 -31.03
C ALA A 195 -25.27 -2.20 -32.04
N ILE A 196 -24.01 -2.26 -31.55
CA ILE A 196 -22.81 -2.23 -32.41
C ILE A 196 -22.76 -3.48 -33.30
N SER A 197 -23.04 -4.65 -32.74
CA SER A 197 -23.05 -5.91 -33.46
C SER A 197 -24.12 -5.86 -34.61
N ASP A 198 -25.32 -5.45 -34.31
CA ASP A 198 -26.40 -5.33 -35.30
C ASP A 198 -26.06 -4.34 -36.40
N LYS A 199 -25.47 -3.19 -36.07
CA LYS A 199 -24.99 -2.21 -37.03
C LYS A 199 -23.91 -2.78 -37.95
N SER A 200 -22.95 -3.51 -37.37
CA SER A 200 -21.86 -4.16 -38.12
C SER A 200 -22.42 -5.20 -39.11
N ILE A 201 -23.37 -6.03 -38.67
CA ILE A 201 -24.04 -7.01 -39.52
C ILE A 201 -24.81 -6.31 -40.67
N ALA A 202 -25.53 -5.23 -40.37
CA ALA A 202 -26.24 -4.47 -41.37
C ALA A 202 -25.32 -3.85 -42.44
N MET A 203 -24.18 -3.27 -42.01
CA MET A 203 -23.15 -2.74 -42.89
C MET A 203 -22.54 -3.82 -43.81
N GLN A 204 -22.25 -4.99 -43.24
CA GLN A 204 -21.72 -6.12 -44.03
C GLN A 204 -22.74 -6.58 -45.09
N ARG A 205 -24.00 -6.65 -44.73
CA ARG A 205 -25.08 -6.99 -45.72
C ARG A 205 -25.19 -5.97 -46.83
N GLN A 206 -25.11 -4.67 -46.52
CA GLN A 206 -25.10 -3.61 -47.53
C GLN A 206 -23.91 -3.72 -48.47
N ALA A 207 -22.71 -3.92 -47.92
CA ALA A 207 -21.49 -4.09 -48.71
C ALA A 207 -21.55 -5.34 -49.63
N GLN A 208 -22.20 -6.41 -49.20
CA GLN A 208 -22.44 -7.58 -50.05
C GLN A 208 -23.42 -7.32 -51.20
N GLN A 209 -24.46 -6.52 -50.95
CA GLN A 209 -25.44 -6.15 -51.99
C GLN A 209 -24.89 -5.18 -53.02
N GLU A 210 -23.89 -4.36 -52.70
CA GLU A 210 -23.22 -3.45 -53.64
C GLU A 210 -22.21 -4.15 -54.57
N ILE A 211 -21.83 -5.40 -54.24
CA ILE A 211 -20.86 -6.19 -55.02
C ILE A 211 -21.56 -7.18 -55.99
N GLU A 212 -22.84 -7.46 -55.77
CA GLU A 212 -23.70 -8.24 -56.73
C GLU A 212 -24.31 -7.35 -57.79
#